data_aefd290a96dfaf331750c5fcfad5c62b
#
_entry.id   aefd290a96dfaf331750c5fcfad5c62b
#
_cell.length_a   1.000
_cell.length_b   1.000
_cell.length_c   1.000
_cell.angle_alpha   90.00
_cell.angle_beta   90.00
_cell.angle_gamma   90.00
#
_symmetry.space_group_name_H-M   'P 1'
#
loop_
_entity.id
_entity.type
_entity.pdbx_description
1 polymer ?
#
loop_
_entity_poly.entity_id
_entity_poly.type
_entity_poly.pdbx_seq_one_letter_code
_entity_poly.pdbx_strand_id
1 'polypeptide(L)'
;MERYKEGLTGKGTVTPEPKFTFPQPKFRKKDICDELTKISELNTTHRAKKYLINRGIKEDTLSKLYYCPNFKEWTNKHKKIFDNTKHDDQRIIIPLRHSDGQLFGYQGRSLDPTSKMRYITVMLDEDAPKLYGLEKINTQKPIYILEGPFDSLFVENSVAMCGSDVDIRSFGWSDYIWVFDNEPRNREVV
;
A
#
# COMPACT_ATOMS: atom_id res chain seq x y z
N MET A 1 37.31 -60.99 38.10
CA MET A 1 36.77 -59.58 38.23
C MET A 1 37.16 -58.74 37.01
N GLU A 2 36.95 -59.24 35.80
CA GLU A 2 37.40 -58.53 34.55
C GLU A 2 36.34 -58.43 33.44
N ARG A 3 35.08 -58.56 33.76
CA ARG A 3 34.04 -58.53 32.75
C ARG A 3 33.06 -57.29 32.86
N TYR A 4 33.42 -56.26 33.61
CA TYR A 4 32.53 -55.09 33.81
C TYR A 4 33.10 -53.75 33.30
N LYS A 5 34.23 -53.79 32.53
CA LYS A 5 34.81 -52.51 32.03
C LYS A 5 34.69 -52.28 30.54
N GLU A 6 34.05 -53.14 29.75
CA GLU A 6 33.93 -52.97 28.31
C GLU A 6 32.60 -52.25 27.84
N GLY A 7 31.73 -51.86 28.77
CA GLY A 7 30.44 -51.26 28.43
C GLY A 7 30.37 -49.72 28.45
N LEU A 8 31.47 -49.00 28.73
CA LEU A 8 31.44 -47.57 28.98
C LEU A 8 32.20 -46.70 27.94
N THR A 9 32.66 -47.30 26.82
CA THR A 9 33.23 -46.53 25.71
C THR A 9 32.31 -46.50 24.49
N GLY A 10 31.02 -46.44 24.72
CA GLY A 10 30.06 -46.08 23.67
C GLY A 10 30.32 -44.64 23.27
N LYS A 11 30.87 -44.44 22.06
CA LYS A 11 30.88 -43.13 21.40
C LYS A 11 29.43 -42.70 21.31
N GLY A 12 29.00 -41.84 22.25
CA GLY A 12 27.70 -41.21 22.21
C GLY A 12 27.63 -40.43 20.91
N THR A 13 26.80 -40.84 19.97
CA THR A 13 26.38 -40.02 18.84
C THR A 13 25.61 -38.88 19.46
N VAL A 14 26.25 -37.69 19.53
CA VAL A 14 25.61 -36.45 19.89
C VAL A 14 24.60 -36.15 18.77
N THR A 15 23.34 -36.50 18.98
CA THR A 15 22.26 -36.05 18.13
C THR A 15 22.23 -34.53 18.26
N PRO A 16 22.42 -33.77 17.16
CA PRO A 16 22.35 -32.31 17.25
C PRO A 16 20.97 -31.92 17.75
N GLU A 17 20.90 -31.13 18.82
CA GLU A 17 19.66 -30.58 19.30
C GLU A 17 18.96 -29.81 18.17
N PRO A 18 17.69 -30.05 17.91
CA PRO A 18 16.95 -29.31 16.90
C PRO A 18 16.96 -27.84 17.29
N LYS A 19 17.61 -27.00 16.50
CA LYS A 19 17.55 -25.52 16.67
C LYS A 19 16.15 -25.05 16.27
N PHE A 20 15.26 -24.98 17.25
CA PHE A 20 13.97 -24.32 17.06
C PHE A 20 14.18 -22.81 16.95
N THR A 21 14.22 -22.30 15.73
CA THR A 21 14.11 -20.87 15.45
C THR A 21 12.63 -20.51 15.48
N PHE A 22 12.16 -19.95 16.59
CA PHE A 22 10.84 -19.32 16.62
C PHE A 22 10.86 -18.10 15.69
N PRO A 23 9.93 -17.98 14.72
CA PRO A 23 9.83 -16.77 13.96
C PRO A 23 9.58 -15.62 14.94
N GLN A 24 10.41 -14.58 14.89
CA GLN A 24 10.24 -13.39 15.71
C GLN A 24 8.84 -12.83 15.47
N PRO A 25 8.07 -12.55 16.53
CA PRO A 25 6.74 -11.95 16.36
C PRO A 25 6.91 -10.60 15.65
N LYS A 26 6.43 -10.51 14.42
CA LYS A 26 6.35 -9.26 13.69
C LYS A 26 5.23 -8.43 14.33
N PHE A 27 5.58 -7.54 15.23
CA PHE A 27 4.64 -6.52 15.72
C PHE A 27 4.25 -5.64 14.52
N ARG A 28 3.03 -5.79 14.03
CA ARG A 28 2.49 -4.87 13.03
C ARG A 28 2.38 -3.50 13.67
N LYS A 29 3.02 -2.49 13.09
CA LYS A 29 2.79 -1.10 13.47
C LYS A 29 1.28 -0.84 13.31
N LYS A 30 0.70 -0.09 14.26
CA LYS A 30 -0.71 0.31 14.19
C LYS A 30 -0.94 1.03 12.86
N ASP A 31 -1.94 0.58 12.11
CA ASP A 31 -2.30 1.22 10.84
C ASP A 31 -3.02 2.55 11.16
N ILE A 32 -2.42 3.65 10.77
CA ILE A 32 -2.99 4.98 11.04
C ILE A 32 -4.31 5.21 10.28
N CYS A 33 -4.54 4.48 9.17
CA CYS A 33 -5.81 4.55 8.45
C CYS A 33 -6.99 4.00 9.28
N ASP A 34 -6.74 3.17 10.31
CA ASP A 34 -7.80 2.65 11.20
C ASP A 34 -8.42 3.77 12.09
N GLU A 35 -7.83 4.96 12.12
CA GLU A 35 -8.42 6.14 12.76
C GLU A 35 -9.49 6.83 11.89
N LEU A 36 -9.57 6.45 10.62
CA LEU A 36 -10.48 7.03 9.63
C LEU A 36 -11.66 6.09 9.36
N THR A 37 -12.77 6.66 8.89
CA THR A 37 -13.94 5.88 8.49
C THR A 37 -13.71 5.26 7.11
N LYS A 38 -13.94 3.96 6.97
CA LYS A 38 -13.94 3.31 5.65
C LYS A 38 -15.05 3.86 4.78
N ILE A 39 -14.78 4.01 3.49
CA ILE A 39 -15.80 4.50 2.55
C ILE A 39 -17.02 3.57 2.50
N SER A 40 -16.83 2.26 2.66
CA SER A 40 -17.93 1.29 2.71
C SER A 40 -18.92 1.55 3.85
N GLU A 41 -18.45 2.09 4.99
CA GLU A 41 -19.23 2.35 6.19
C GLU A 41 -20.02 3.68 6.12
N LEU A 42 -19.67 4.54 5.16
CA LEU A 42 -20.37 5.82 4.97
C LEU A 42 -21.77 5.60 4.39
N ASN A 43 -22.69 6.53 4.72
CA ASN A 43 -24.00 6.55 4.11
C ASN A 43 -23.87 6.66 2.57
N THR A 44 -24.78 6.03 1.84
CA THR A 44 -24.82 6.07 0.36
C THR A 44 -24.97 7.49 -0.22
N THR A 45 -25.53 8.42 0.56
CA THR A 45 -25.64 9.83 0.20
C THR A 45 -24.36 10.64 0.43
N HIS A 46 -23.38 10.07 1.15
CA HIS A 46 -22.13 10.76 1.48
C HIS A 46 -21.32 11.08 0.23
N ARG A 47 -20.80 12.30 0.12
CA ARG A 47 -20.10 12.82 -1.06
C ARG A 47 -18.95 11.92 -1.52
N ALA A 48 -18.12 11.43 -0.60
CA ALA A 48 -16.99 10.57 -0.92
C ALA A 48 -17.44 9.21 -1.51
N LYS A 49 -18.48 8.58 -0.91
CA LYS A 49 -19.02 7.32 -1.41
C LYS A 49 -19.69 7.50 -2.77
N LYS A 50 -20.50 8.53 -2.95
CA LYS A 50 -21.11 8.88 -4.24
C LYS A 50 -20.06 9.11 -5.33
N TYR A 51 -19.00 9.83 -5.01
CA TYR A 51 -17.91 10.09 -5.96
C TYR A 51 -17.31 8.79 -6.51
N LEU A 52 -17.05 7.81 -5.66
CA LEU A 52 -16.47 6.52 -6.07
C LEU A 52 -17.46 5.62 -6.81
N ILE A 53 -18.71 5.57 -6.34
CA ILE A 53 -19.79 4.82 -7.02
C ILE A 53 -20.03 5.38 -8.43
N ASN A 54 -20.08 6.71 -8.58
CA ASN A 54 -20.27 7.36 -9.88
C ASN A 54 -19.10 7.12 -10.85
N ARG A 55 -17.91 6.81 -10.33
CA ARG A 55 -16.77 6.34 -11.13
C ARG A 55 -16.85 4.85 -11.48
N GLY A 56 -17.83 4.11 -11.00
CA GLY A 56 -17.96 2.67 -11.23
C GLY A 56 -17.09 1.79 -10.32
N ILE A 57 -16.54 2.35 -9.23
CA ILE A 57 -15.72 1.57 -8.28
C ILE A 57 -16.61 0.63 -7.49
N LYS A 58 -16.23 -0.65 -7.46
CA LYS A 58 -16.99 -1.73 -6.83
C LYS A 58 -17.05 -1.61 -5.31
N GLU A 59 -18.13 -2.09 -4.69
CA GLU A 59 -18.37 -1.99 -3.25
C GLU A 59 -17.28 -2.66 -2.39
N ASP A 60 -16.73 -3.79 -2.83
CA ASP A 60 -15.63 -4.49 -2.14
C ASP A 60 -14.36 -3.63 -2.04
N THR A 61 -14.11 -2.79 -3.06
CA THR A 61 -12.98 -1.85 -3.08
C THR A 61 -13.18 -0.68 -2.11
N LEU A 62 -14.44 -0.27 -1.88
CA LEU A 62 -14.73 0.84 -0.95
C LEU A 62 -14.29 0.52 0.50
N SER A 63 -14.21 -0.74 0.87
CA SER A 63 -13.71 -1.18 2.19
C SER A 63 -12.21 -0.96 2.39
N LYS A 64 -11.47 -0.72 1.31
CA LYS A 64 -10.01 -0.51 1.29
C LYS A 64 -9.63 0.96 1.23
N LEU A 65 -10.62 1.85 1.05
CA LEU A 65 -10.44 3.29 0.96
C LEU A 65 -11.07 3.96 2.18
N TYR A 66 -10.52 5.11 2.57
CA TYR A 66 -10.96 5.81 3.77
C TYR A 66 -11.34 7.24 3.47
N TYR A 67 -12.20 7.80 4.33
CA TYR A 67 -12.59 9.19 4.29
C TYR A 67 -11.88 9.97 5.39
N CYS A 68 -11.20 11.04 5.00
CA CYS A 68 -10.54 11.97 5.91
C CYS A 68 -11.20 13.35 5.81
N PRO A 69 -11.87 13.82 6.87
CA PRO A 69 -12.54 15.13 6.86
C PRO A 69 -11.57 16.32 6.91
N ASN A 70 -10.43 16.15 7.61
CA ASN A 70 -9.41 17.19 7.82
C ASN A 70 -8.04 16.60 7.50
N PHE A 71 -7.68 16.63 6.21
CA PHE A 71 -6.52 15.91 5.71
C PHE A 71 -5.19 16.43 6.28
N LYS A 72 -4.99 17.74 6.32
CA LYS A 72 -3.74 18.34 6.81
C LYS A 72 -3.56 18.10 8.30
N GLU A 73 -4.63 18.27 9.08
CA GLU A 73 -4.61 18.05 10.51
C GLU A 73 -4.30 16.59 10.83
N TRP A 74 -5.01 15.65 10.19
CA TRP A 74 -4.79 14.23 10.37
C TRP A 74 -3.38 13.82 9.96
N THR A 75 -2.88 14.28 8.81
CA THR A 75 -1.51 14.03 8.35
C THR A 75 -0.49 14.51 9.37
N ASN A 76 -0.63 15.75 9.86
CA ASN A 76 0.33 16.33 10.81
C ASN A 76 0.37 15.64 12.18
N LYS A 77 -0.67 14.88 12.57
CA LYS A 77 -0.62 14.02 13.78
C LYS A 77 0.38 12.88 13.64
N HIS A 78 0.58 12.38 12.42
CA HIS A 78 1.43 11.22 12.15
C HIS A 78 2.78 11.60 11.55
N LYS A 79 2.78 12.60 10.69
CA LYS A 79 3.98 13.15 10.05
C LYS A 79 3.79 14.63 9.78
N LYS A 80 4.63 15.47 10.38
CA LYS A 80 4.58 16.92 10.18
C LYS A 80 5.03 17.28 8.76
N ILE A 81 4.08 17.70 7.92
CA ILE A 81 4.30 18.06 6.52
C ILE A 81 3.80 19.47 6.25
N PHE A 82 2.63 19.81 6.79
CA PHE A 82 2.00 21.10 6.53
C PHE A 82 2.35 22.11 7.62
N ASP A 83 2.81 23.29 7.22
CA ASP A 83 3.15 24.37 8.16
C ASP A 83 1.92 24.89 8.90
N ASN A 84 0.76 24.87 8.23
CA ASN A 84 -0.52 25.24 8.83
C ASN A 84 -1.64 24.36 8.28
N THR A 85 -2.71 24.26 9.06
CA THR A 85 -3.92 23.51 8.72
C THR A 85 -5.08 24.41 8.30
N LYS A 86 -4.81 25.70 8.02
CA LYS A 86 -5.83 26.60 7.47
C LYS A 86 -6.28 26.09 6.10
N HIS A 87 -7.58 26.23 5.83
CA HIS A 87 -8.18 25.74 4.58
C HIS A 87 -7.90 24.26 4.33
N ASP A 88 -8.07 23.44 5.37
CA ASP A 88 -8.00 21.99 5.26
C ASP A 88 -9.16 21.46 4.39
N ASP A 89 -8.93 20.36 3.71
CA ASP A 89 -9.91 19.80 2.78
C ASP A 89 -10.20 18.32 3.06
N GLN A 90 -11.40 17.92 2.63
CA GLN A 90 -11.85 16.54 2.71
C GLN A 90 -11.21 15.72 1.60
N ARG A 91 -10.64 14.57 1.96
CA ARG A 91 -9.99 13.68 0.99
C ARG A 91 -10.41 12.23 1.16
N ILE A 92 -10.35 11.51 0.05
CA ILE A 92 -10.34 10.05 0.03
C ILE A 92 -8.89 9.62 0.21
N ILE A 93 -8.65 8.76 1.19
CA ILE A 93 -7.32 8.20 1.46
C ILE A 93 -7.19 6.85 0.78
N ILE A 94 -6.13 6.72 0.01
CA ILE A 94 -5.73 5.53 -0.74
C ILE A 94 -4.44 5.02 -0.09
N PRO A 95 -4.49 3.96 0.73
CA PRO A 95 -3.31 3.44 1.41
C PRO A 95 -2.30 2.85 0.43
N LEU A 96 -1.02 3.11 0.64
CA LEU A 96 0.09 2.48 -0.06
C LEU A 96 0.68 1.40 0.84
N ARG A 97 0.65 0.14 0.40
CA ARG A 97 1.02 -1.01 1.20
C ARG A 97 2.09 -1.86 0.52
N HIS A 98 3.02 -2.36 1.32
CA HIS A 98 3.94 -3.41 0.90
C HIS A 98 3.20 -4.72 0.59
N SER A 99 3.88 -5.66 -0.04
CA SER A 99 3.33 -7.00 -0.35
C SER A 99 2.86 -7.78 0.88
N ASP A 100 3.40 -7.49 2.07
CA ASP A 100 2.96 -8.06 3.35
C ASP A 100 1.78 -7.32 3.98
N GLY A 101 1.27 -6.27 3.31
CA GLY A 101 0.14 -5.45 3.74
C GLY A 101 0.51 -4.33 4.72
N GLN A 102 1.78 -4.15 5.10
CA GLN A 102 2.19 -3.06 5.97
C GLN A 102 2.06 -1.71 5.24
N LEU A 103 1.45 -0.73 5.90
CA LEU A 103 1.32 0.64 5.39
C LEU A 103 2.69 1.34 5.36
N PHE A 104 3.07 1.88 4.21
CA PHE A 104 4.28 2.69 4.06
C PHE A 104 4.01 4.13 3.60
N GLY A 105 2.79 4.42 3.21
CA GLY A 105 2.36 5.74 2.77
C GLY A 105 0.89 5.77 2.41
N TYR A 106 0.43 6.89 1.92
CA TYR A 106 -0.93 7.05 1.41
C TYR A 106 -1.02 8.20 0.42
N GLN A 107 -2.02 8.14 -0.44
CA GLN A 107 -2.36 9.26 -1.31
C GLN A 107 -3.73 9.80 -0.94
N GLY A 108 -3.82 11.11 -0.76
CA GLY A 108 -5.07 11.82 -0.48
C GLY A 108 -5.66 12.47 -1.73
N ARG A 109 -6.81 11.96 -2.21
CA ARG A 109 -7.58 12.58 -3.31
C ARG A 109 -8.55 13.61 -2.76
N SER A 110 -8.42 14.89 -3.15
CA SER A 110 -9.35 15.94 -2.77
C SER A 110 -10.75 15.70 -3.33
N LEU A 111 -11.76 15.95 -2.49
CA LEU A 111 -13.16 15.98 -2.90
C LEU A 111 -13.59 17.36 -3.44
N ASP A 112 -12.75 18.38 -3.28
CA ASP A 112 -12.99 19.70 -3.86
C ASP A 112 -12.57 19.70 -5.34
N PRO A 113 -13.49 19.92 -6.29
CA PRO A 113 -13.18 19.96 -7.71
C PRO A 113 -12.31 21.16 -8.09
N THR A 114 -12.26 22.20 -7.26
CA THR A 114 -11.47 23.42 -7.49
C THR A 114 -10.05 23.32 -6.90
N SER A 115 -9.77 22.27 -6.15
CA SER A 115 -8.45 22.05 -5.54
C SER A 115 -7.35 21.98 -6.60
N LYS A 116 -6.35 22.86 -6.47
CA LYS A 116 -5.16 22.86 -7.32
C LYS A 116 -4.31 21.59 -7.12
N MET A 117 -4.33 21.03 -5.91
CA MET A 117 -3.62 19.81 -5.55
C MET A 117 -4.61 18.65 -5.41
N ARG A 118 -5.05 18.12 -6.54
CA ARG A 118 -6.04 17.03 -6.59
C ARG A 118 -5.56 15.79 -5.83
N TYR A 119 -4.27 15.47 -5.93
CA TYR A 119 -3.63 14.36 -5.25
C TYR A 119 -2.45 14.86 -4.42
N ILE A 120 -2.31 14.35 -3.22
CA ILE A 120 -1.14 14.56 -2.36
C ILE A 120 -0.68 13.19 -1.89
N THR A 121 0.55 12.81 -2.20
CA THR A 121 1.17 11.57 -1.72
C THR A 121 2.01 11.87 -0.48
N VAL A 122 1.81 11.09 0.56
CA VAL A 122 2.52 11.17 1.84
C VAL A 122 3.20 9.84 2.09
N MET A 123 4.52 9.86 2.18
CA MET A 123 5.32 8.69 2.51
C MET A 123 5.57 8.66 4.01
N LEU A 124 5.27 7.54 4.67
CA LEU A 124 5.64 7.27 6.07
C LEU A 124 7.02 6.62 6.14
N ASP A 125 7.37 5.89 5.08
CA ASP A 125 8.69 5.35 4.80
C ASP A 125 9.18 6.00 3.50
N GLU A 126 10.22 6.85 3.59
CA GLU A 126 10.74 7.61 2.44
C GLU A 126 11.49 6.72 1.44
N ASP A 127 11.98 5.57 1.89
CA ASP A 127 12.71 4.61 1.05
C ASP A 127 11.75 3.69 0.27
N ALA A 128 10.46 3.69 0.62
CA ALA A 128 9.46 2.89 -0.07
C ALA A 128 9.06 3.50 -1.42
N PRO A 129 8.73 2.67 -2.43
CA PRO A 129 8.35 3.16 -3.75
C PRO A 129 6.96 3.79 -3.72
N LYS A 130 6.78 4.93 -4.40
CA LYS A 130 5.46 5.60 -4.52
C LYS A 130 4.54 4.85 -5.48
N LEU A 131 4.23 3.59 -5.16
CA LEU A 131 3.34 2.71 -5.92
C LEU A 131 2.15 2.27 -5.08
N TYR A 132 0.98 2.32 -5.68
CA TYR A 132 -0.24 1.72 -5.16
C TYR A 132 -0.41 0.29 -5.69
N GLY A 133 -0.87 -0.63 -4.85
CA GLY A 133 -1.31 -1.95 -5.27
C GLY A 133 -0.28 -3.07 -5.17
N LEU A 134 0.89 -2.83 -4.56
CA LEU A 134 1.93 -3.85 -4.40
C LEU A 134 1.45 -5.11 -3.64
N GLU A 135 0.49 -4.94 -2.72
CA GLU A 135 -0.07 -6.04 -1.92
C GLU A 135 -0.92 -7.04 -2.70
N LYS A 136 -1.29 -6.71 -3.95
CA LYS A 136 -2.19 -7.55 -4.80
C LYS A 136 -1.47 -8.17 -5.99
N ILE A 137 -0.19 -7.89 -6.19
CA ILE A 137 0.53 -8.30 -7.41
C ILE A 137 0.86 -9.80 -7.39
N ASN A 138 0.53 -10.45 -8.50
CA ASN A 138 1.00 -11.78 -8.84
C ASN A 138 2.09 -11.68 -9.92
N THR A 139 3.35 -11.90 -9.53
CA THR A 139 4.52 -11.81 -10.42
C THR A 139 4.62 -12.93 -11.46
N GLN A 140 3.73 -13.91 -11.41
CA GLN A 140 3.62 -14.98 -12.43
C GLN A 140 2.72 -14.60 -13.61
N LYS A 141 2.15 -13.40 -13.58
CA LYS A 141 1.28 -12.84 -14.62
C LYS A 141 1.81 -11.49 -15.07
N PRO A 142 1.50 -11.01 -16.28
CA PRO A 142 1.79 -9.66 -16.70
C PRO A 142 1.25 -8.63 -15.69
N ILE A 143 2.07 -7.66 -15.33
CA ILE A 143 1.72 -6.59 -14.39
C ILE A 143 1.41 -5.32 -15.19
N TYR A 144 0.24 -4.76 -14.99
CA TYR A 144 -0.14 -3.50 -15.64
C TYR A 144 0.24 -2.31 -14.77
N ILE A 145 0.89 -1.32 -15.37
CA ILE A 145 1.36 -0.11 -14.68
C ILE A 145 0.55 1.07 -15.20
N LEU A 146 -0.24 1.69 -14.33
CA LEU A 146 -1.12 2.81 -14.65
C LEU A 146 -0.63 4.11 -13.98
N GLU A 147 -1.11 5.24 -14.47
CA GLU A 147 -0.76 6.56 -13.93
C GLU A 147 -1.51 6.87 -12.63
N GLY A 148 -2.76 6.42 -12.51
CA GLY A 148 -3.63 6.75 -11.39
C GLY A 148 -4.13 5.57 -10.57
N PRO A 149 -4.14 5.64 -9.22
CA PRO A 149 -4.65 4.56 -8.38
C PRO A 149 -6.10 4.18 -8.68
N PHE A 150 -6.97 5.14 -8.99
CA PHE A 150 -8.37 4.81 -9.30
C PHE A 150 -8.52 4.05 -10.60
N ASP A 151 -7.68 4.33 -11.59
CA ASP A 151 -7.72 3.66 -12.89
C ASP A 151 -7.24 2.21 -12.75
N SER A 152 -6.25 1.98 -11.88
CA SER A 152 -5.77 0.62 -11.56
C SER A 152 -6.80 -0.26 -10.84
N LEU A 153 -7.87 0.31 -10.28
CA LEU A 153 -8.95 -0.47 -9.67
C LEU A 153 -9.81 -1.22 -10.69
N PHE A 154 -9.72 -0.86 -11.97
CA PHE A 154 -10.44 -1.51 -13.06
C PHE A 154 -9.62 -2.57 -13.80
N VAL A 155 -8.32 -2.65 -13.49
CA VAL A 155 -7.39 -3.57 -14.17
C VAL A 155 -6.86 -4.59 -13.15
N GLU A 156 -7.02 -5.87 -13.45
CA GLU A 156 -6.47 -6.94 -12.63
C GLU A 156 -4.95 -6.95 -12.71
N ASN A 157 -4.30 -7.40 -11.62
CA ASN A 157 -2.85 -7.49 -11.52
C ASN A 157 -2.12 -6.19 -11.90
N SER A 158 -2.57 -5.08 -11.34
CA SER A 158 -2.07 -3.76 -11.67
C SER A 158 -1.51 -3.01 -10.48
N VAL A 159 -0.57 -2.12 -10.75
CA VAL A 159 -0.07 -1.07 -9.86
C VAL A 159 -0.35 0.29 -10.47
N ALA A 160 -0.31 1.33 -9.65
CA ALA A 160 -0.39 2.69 -10.14
C ALA A 160 0.71 3.57 -9.55
N MET A 161 1.21 4.48 -10.38
CA MET A 161 2.18 5.49 -9.99
C MET A 161 1.54 6.53 -9.07
N CYS A 162 2.18 6.80 -7.93
CA CYS A 162 1.79 7.86 -7.00
C CYS A 162 2.85 8.97 -6.93
N GLY A 163 3.80 8.95 -7.85
CA GLY A 163 4.89 9.89 -8.05
C GLY A 163 5.66 9.53 -9.32
N SER A 164 6.42 10.48 -9.86
CA SER A 164 7.17 10.32 -11.12
C SER A 164 8.54 9.65 -10.96
N ASP A 165 8.98 9.36 -9.74
CA ASP A 165 10.33 8.96 -9.36
C ASP A 165 10.49 7.45 -9.08
N VAL A 166 9.58 6.61 -9.59
CA VAL A 166 9.62 5.16 -9.38
C VAL A 166 10.31 4.46 -10.55
N ASP A 167 11.42 3.77 -10.28
CA ASP A 167 12.03 2.86 -11.26
C ASP A 167 11.42 1.46 -11.16
N ILE A 168 10.52 1.16 -12.09
CA ILE A 168 9.83 -0.14 -12.18
C ILE A 168 10.81 -1.30 -12.40
N ARG A 169 11.93 -1.08 -13.07
CA ARG A 169 12.94 -2.13 -13.33
C ARG A 169 13.58 -2.64 -12.06
N SER A 170 13.64 -1.82 -11.01
CA SER A 170 14.20 -2.20 -9.70
C SER A 170 13.43 -3.33 -9.01
N PHE A 171 12.17 -3.58 -9.40
CA PHE A 171 11.34 -4.66 -8.85
C PHE A 171 11.68 -6.04 -9.42
N GLY A 172 12.46 -6.12 -10.51
CA GLY A 172 12.82 -7.38 -11.15
C GLY A 172 11.63 -8.15 -11.73
N TRP A 173 10.52 -7.46 -12.03
CA TRP A 173 9.38 -8.08 -12.71
C TRP A 173 9.75 -8.44 -14.15
N SER A 174 9.49 -9.69 -14.54
CA SER A 174 9.86 -10.21 -15.86
C SER A 174 8.90 -9.75 -16.97
N ASP A 175 7.64 -9.46 -16.63
CA ASP A 175 6.62 -9.09 -17.59
C ASP A 175 5.74 -7.97 -17.03
N TYR A 176 5.81 -6.79 -17.64
CA TYR A 176 4.97 -5.66 -17.29
C TYR A 176 4.60 -4.80 -18.50
N ILE A 177 3.44 -4.17 -18.42
CA ILE A 177 2.84 -3.40 -19.52
C ILE A 177 2.46 -2.03 -18.98
N TRP A 178 2.97 -0.98 -19.62
CA TRP A 178 2.57 0.40 -19.35
C TRP A 178 1.21 0.70 -19.99
N VAL A 179 0.33 1.30 -19.21
CA VAL A 179 -0.99 1.78 -19.64
C VAL A 179 -1.07 3.27 -19.32
N PHE A 180 -0.88 4.07 -20.35
CA PHE A 180 -0.93 5.53 -20.25
C PHE A 180 -2.34 6.05 -20.40
N ASP A 181 -2.63 7.19 -19.78
CA ASP A 181 -3.86 7.92 -20.02
C ASP A 181 -3.91 8.40 -21.47
N ASN A 182 -5.09 8.30 -22.08
CA ASN A 182 -5.29 8.81 -23.44
C ASN A 182 -5.43 10.35 -23.38
N GLU A 183 -4.30 11.04 -23.37
CA GLU A 183 -4.22 12.49 -23.42
C GLU A 183 -3.80 13.00 -24.82
N PRO A 184 -4.73 13.09 -25.78
CA PRO A 184 -4.41 13.43 -27.16
C PRO A 184 -3.81 14.83 -27.34
N ARG A 185 -3.80 15.65 -26.30
CA ARG A 185 -3.19 16.99 -26.26
C ARG A 185 -1.77 16.99 -25.68
N ASN A 186 -1.36 15.92 -25.05
CA ASN A 186 -0.01 15.80 -24.49
C ASN A 186 0.93 15.18 -25.52
N ARG A 187 1.83 16.00 -26.11
CA ARG A 187 2.77 15.55 -27.14
C ARG A 187 3.84 14.58 -26.63
N GLU A 188 3.99 14.43 -25.31
CA GLU A 188 4.96 13.52 -24.71
C GLU A 188 4.41 12.09 -24.61
N VAL A 189 3.11 11.89 -24.76
CA VAL A 189 2.41 10.61 -24.60
C VAL A 189 1.93 10.02 -25.93
N VAL A 190 2.01 10.79 -27.03
CA VAL A 190 1.59 10.36 -28.39
C VAL A 190 2.78 9.89 -29.22
#